data_4973354ed1e37212f1aaa53ee308705b
#
_entry.id   4973354ed1e37212f1aaa53ee308705b
#
_cell.length_a   1.000
_cell.length_b   1.000
_cell.length_c   1.000
_cell.angle_alpha   90.00
_cell.angle_beta   90.00
_cell.angle_gamma   90.00
#
_symmetry.space_group_name_H-M   'P 1'
#
loop_
_entity.id
_entity.type
_entity.pdbx_description
1 polymer ?
#
loop_
_entity_poly.entity_id
_entity_poly.type
_entity_poly.pdbx_seq_one_letter_code
_entity_poly.pdbx_strand_id
1 'polypeptide(L)'
;DGDKVPDIDLNFSGDDQPSAHLDVRDIFGEQYAFRAGTVGTVADRTAYGFVKGYERDYNKFYRDAEVDRLAMGAAGVKRNTGQHPGGIVVIPNYMDVYDFTPVQYPADDVTAAWQTTHFNFHDIDENVLKLDILGHDDPTMIRKLQDLSGIDPKDIRADDPDVMKLFSGTEILGVTPEQIGTPTGMLGIPEFGTNFVRGMVDETHPTTFAELLQLSGLSHGTDVWFRYKYSDNVLSNSRHYVSGIRWIFLGNLLGM
;
A
#
# COMPACT_ATOMS: atom_id res chain seq x y z
N ASP A 1 25.82 5.49 -4.08
CA ASP A 1 26.68 4.60 -4.80
C ASP A 1 26.33 4.48 -6.30
N GLY A 2 25.15 4.75 -6.80
CA GLY A 2 24.84 4.77 -8.24
C GLY A 2 24.45 3.42 -8.86
N ASP A 3 24.43 2.37 -8.06
CA ASP A 3 24.16 1.00 -8.53
C ASP A 3 22.66 0.64 -8.46
N LYS A 4 21.82 1.54 -7.98
CA LYS A 4 20.37 1.31 -7.80
C LYS A 4 19.55 2.38 -8.48
N VAL A 5 18.57 1.97 -9.26
CA VAL A 5 17.55 2.87 -9.81
C VAL A 5 16.71 3.39 -8.64
N PRO A 6 16.43 4.71 -8.55
CA PRO A 6 15.60 5.25 -7.48
C PRO A 6 14.16 4.75 -7.60
N ASP A 7 13.55 4.48 -6.45
CA ASP A 7 12.11 4.27 -6.33
C ASP A 7 11.46 5.64 -6.08
N ILE A 8 10.55 6.06 -6.95
CA ILE A 8 9.97 7.40 -6.93
C ILE A 8 8.45 7.29 -6.81
N ASP A 9 7.96 7.58 -5.61
CA ASP A 9 6.53 7.65 -5.31
C ASP A 9 6.05 9.09 -5.30
N LEU A 10 5.04 9.38 -6.10
CA LEU A 10 4.40 10.69 -6.20
C LEU A 10 2.92 10.58 -5.85
N ASN A 11 2.52 11.27 -4.79
CA ASN A 11 1.15 11.24 -4.29
C ASN A 11 0.33 12.40 -4.89
N PHE A 12 -0.75 12.05 -5.55
CA PHE A 12 -1.71 12.98 -6.14
C PHE A 12 -3.11 12.77 -5.56
N SER A 13 -3.97 13.78 -5.75
CA SER A 13 -5.41 13.56 -5.61
C SER A 13 -5.85 12.47 -6.58
N GLY A 14 -6.73 11.56 -6.14
CA GLY A 14 -7.29 10.53 -7.01
C GLY A 14 -7.99 11.11 -8.25
N ASP A 15 -8.54 12.31 -8.14
CA ASP A 15 -9.19 13.03 -9.25
C ASP A 15 -8.16 13.51 -10.28
N ASP A 16 -6.95 13.87 -9.86
CA ASP A 16 -5.90 14.41 -10.72
C ASP A 16 -4.92 13.34 -11.24
N GLN A 17 -4.91 12.16 -10.67
CA GLN A 17 -3.99 11.09 -11.05
C GLN A 17 -3.97 10.77 -12.55
N PRO A 18 -5.10 10.70 -13.28
CA PRO A 18 -5.09 10.47 -14.72
C PRO A 18 -4.38 11.58 -15.50
N SER A 19 -4.51 12.84 -15.07
CA SER A 19 -3.80 13.97 -15.69
C SER A 19 -2.30 13.87 -15.42
N ALA A 20 -1.89 13.55 -14.19
CA ALA A 20 -0.48 13.36 -13.84
C ALA A 20 0.17 12.22 -14.64
N HIS A 21 -0.56 11.14 -14.95
CA HIS A 21 -0.08 10.11 -15.86
C HIS A 21 0.19 10.65 -17.26
N LEU A 22 -0.69 11.51 -17.80
CA LEU A 22 -0.50 12.13 -19.11
C LEU A 22 0.69 13.10 -19.10
N ASP A 23 0.87 13.87 -18.03
CA ASP A 23 2.02 14.76 -17.86
C ASP A 23 3.35 14.01 -17.93
N VAL A 24 3.44 12.81 -17.34
CA VAL A 24 4.64 11.96 -17.47
C VAL A 24 4.90 11.60 -18.93
N ARG A 25 3.86 11.25 -19.67
CA ARG A 25 3.97 10.95 -21.10
C ARG A 25 4.41 12.16 -21.92
N ASP A 26 3.89 13.34 -21.58
CA ASP A 26 4.26 14.59 -22.25
C ASP A 26 5.72 15.00 -21.95
N ILE A 27 6.19 14.74 -20.72
CA ILE A 27 7.57 15.06 -20.30
C ILE A 27 8.59 14.14 -20.97
N PHE A 28 8.35 12.82 -20.98
CA PHE A 28 9.32 11.83 -21.44
C PHE A 28 9.12 11.41 -22.91
N GLY A 29 7.94 11.64 -23.46
CA GLY A 29 7.54 11.20 -24.80
C GLY A 29 6.70 9.91 -24.74
N GLU A 30 5.67 9.86 -25.59
CA GLU A 30 4.74 8.74 -25.66
C GLU A 30 5.42 7.39 -25.95
N GLN A 31 6.48 7.40 -26.74
CA GLN A 31 7.26 6.22 -27.11
C GLN A 31 8.18 5.71 -26.01
N TYR A 32 8.34 6.44 -24.91
CA TYR A 32 9.24 6.10 -23.80
C TYR A 32 8.51 5.87 -22.49
N ALA A 33 7.21 6.15 -22.40
CA ALA A 33 6.42 6.01 -21.18
C ALA A 33 5.33 4.94 -21.35
N PHE A 34 5.36 3.91 -20.51
CA PHE A 34 4.46 2.77 -20.56
C PHE A 34 3.87 2.48 -19.17
N ARG A 35 2.63 1.98 -19.12
CA ARG A 35 2.10 1.48 -17.85
C ARG A 35 2.91 0.28 -17.40
N ALA A 36 3.25 0.22 -16.12
CA ALA A 36 3.92 -0.94 -15.55
C ALA A 36 3.00 -2.16 -15.57
N GLY A 37 3.50 -3.28 -16.09
CA GLY A 37 2.79 -4.55 -16.10
C GLY A 37 2.83 -5.25 -14.75
N THR A 38 1.79 -6.01 -14.46
CA THR A 38 1.72 -6.95 -13.35
C THR A 38 1.39 -8.33 -13.84
N VAL A 39 1.87 -9.36 -13.14
CA VAL A 39 1.53 -10.76 -13.43
C VAL A 39 0.85 -11.34 -12.20
N GLY A 40 -0.44 -11.66 -12.35
CA GLY A 40 -1.20 -12.35 -11.32
C GLY A 40 -0.87 -13.85 -11.33
N THR A 41 -0.59 -14.38 -10.16
CA THR A 41 -0.33 -15.81 -9.97
C THR A 41 -1.42 -16.47 -9.14
N VAL A 42 -1.47 -17.79 -9.16
CA VAL A 42 -2.37 -18.58 -8.32
C VAL A 42 -1.88 -18.48 -6.87
N ALA A 43 -2.68 -17.85 -6.00
CA ALA A 43 -2.40 -17.77 -4.57
C ALA A 43 -2.62 -19.12 -3.88
N ASP A 44 -1.92 -19.37 -2.76
CA ASP A 44 -1.97 -20.62 -1.99
C ASP A 44 -3.40 -21.07 -1.66
N ARG A 45 -4.23 -20.17 -1.15
CA ARG A 45 -5.64 -20.46 -0.84
C ARG A 45 -6.45 -20.85 -2.09
N THR A 46 -6.17 -20.22 -3.22
CA THR A 46 -6.82 -20.52 -4.51
C THR A 46 -6.38 -21.90 -5.00
N ALA A 47 -5.08 -22.20 -4.93
CA ALA A 47 -4.52 -23.50 -5.28
C ALA A 47 -5.13 -24.62 -4.43
N TYR A 48 -5.21 -24.42 -3.11
CA TYR A 48 -5.90 -25.36 -2.21
C TYR A 48 -7.37 -25.56 -2.59
N GLY A 49 -8.08 -24.46 -2.89
CA GLY A 49 -9.46 -24.50 -3.36
C GLY A 49 -9.64 -25.28 -4.66
N PHE A 50 -8.69 -25.21 -5.59
CA PHE A 50 -8.71 -26.01 -6.83
C PHE A 50 -8.62 -27.50 -6.54
N VAL A 51 -7.73 -27.92 -5.63
CA VAL A 51 -7.61 -29.34 -5.26
C VAL A 51 -8.88 -29.84 -4.59
N LYS A 52 -9.45 -29.05 -3.64
CA LYS A 52 -10.72 -29.41 -2.99
C LYS A 52 -11.90 -29.41 -3.95
N GLY A 53 -11.91 -28.52 -4.94
CA GLY A 53 -12.88 -28.54 -6.03
C GLY A 53 -12.77 -29.81 -6.88
N TYR A 54 -11.55 -30.19 -7.24
CA TYR A 54 -11.30 -31.40 -7.98
C TYR A 54 -11.75 -32.67 -7.23
N GLU A 55 -11.47 -32.76 -5.92
CA GLU A 55 -11.96 -33.86 -5.08
C GLU A 55 -13.49 -33.99 -5.17
N ARG A 56 -14.20 -32.86 -5.02
CA ARG A 56 -15.66 -32.82 -5.07
C ARG A 56 -16.20 -33.22 -6.45
N ASP A 57 -15.66 -32.62 -7.50
CA ASP A 57 -16.20 -32.75 -8.88
C ASP A 57 -15.93 -34.13 -9.46
N TYR A 58 -14.85 -34.81 -9.04
CA TYR A 58 -14.47 -36.15 -9.51
C TYR A 58 -14.66 -37.26 -8.46
N ASN A 59 -15.33 -36.92 -7.33
CA ASN A 59 -15.55 -37.87 -6.21
C ASN A 59 -14.26 -38.55 -5.75
N LYS A 60 -13.19 -37.75 -5.60
CA LYS A 60 -11.89 -38.19 -5.09
C LYS A 60 -11.74 -37.79 -3.63
N PHE A 61 -10.85 -38.48 -2.94
CA PHE A 61 -10.46 -38.13 -1.59
C PHE A 61 -8.95 -38.24 -1.47
N TYR A 62 -8.33 -37.16 -1.06
CA TYR A 62 -6.89 -37.09 -0.78
C TYR A 62 -6.68 -36.86 0.72
N ARG A 63 -5.56 -37.37 1.25
CA ARG A 63 -5.12 -37.00 2.59
C ARG A 63 -4.68 -35.51 2.57
N ASP A 64 -4.78 -34.81 3.70
CA ASP A 64 -4.45 -33.39 3.79
C ASP A 64 -3.04 -33.08 3.26
N ALA A 65 -2.04 -33.92 3.63
CA ALA A 65 -0.68 -33.76 3.09
C ALA A 65 -0.58 -33.88 1.56
N GLU A 66 -1.46 -34.66 0.92
CA GLU A 66 -1.51 -34.75 -0.53
C GLU A 66 -2.24 -33.56 -1.13
N VAL A 67 -3.27 -33.04 -0.48
CA VAL A 67 -3.93 -31.79 -0.87
C VAL A 67 -2.92 -30.64 -0.82
N ASP A 68 -2.15 -30.52 0.25
CA ASP A 68 -1.12 -29.50 0.41
C ASP A 68 -0.05 -29.63 -0.68
N ARG A 69 0.45 -30.85 -0.93
CA ARG A 69 1.45 -31.10 -1.98
C ARG A 69 0.96 -30.68 -3.38
N LEU A 70 -0.28 -31.01 -3.72
CA LEU A 70 -0.88 -30.65 -5.00
C LEU A 70 -1.13 -29.14 -5.09
N ALA A 71 -1.59 -28.52 -4.00
CA ALA A 71 -1.79 -27.09 -3.92
C ALA A 71 -0.47 -26.33 -4.09
N MET A 72 0.60 -26.76 -3.41
CA MET A 72 1.93 -26.18 -3.57
C MET A 72 2.45 -26.27 -5.02
N GLY A 73 2.13 -27.35 -5.72
CA GLY A 73 2.48 -27.50 -7.15
C GLY A 73 1.70 -26.59 -8.09
N ALA A 74 0.54 -26.07 -7.67
CA ALA A 74 -0.29 -25.15 -8.44
C ALA A 74 -0.12 -23.68 -8.02
N ALA A 75 0.37 -23.44 -6.80
CA ALA A 75 0.65 -22.10 -6.30
C ALA A 75 1.77 -21.43 -7.10
N GLY A 76 1.68 -20.12 -7.31
CA GLY A 76 2.67 -19.34 -8.04
C GLY A 76 2.60 -19.46 -9.57
N VAL A 77 1.75 -20.35 -10.11
CA VAL A 77 1.54 -20.45 -11.57
C VAL A 77 0.97 -19.15 -12.10
N LYS A 78 1.57 -18.59 -13.15
CA LYS A 78 1.10 -17.37 -13.81
C LYS A 78 -0.29 -17.58 -14.39
N ARG A 79 -1.21 -16.67 -14.10
CA ARG A 79 -2.62 -16.79 -14.46
C ARG A 79 -3.08 -15.71 -15.44
N ASN A 80 -2.76 -14.48 -15.17
CA ASN A 80 -3.15 -13.33 -15.98
C ASN A 80 -2.13 -12.21 -15.88
N THR A 81 -2.19 -11.29 -16.83
CA THR A 81 -1.47 -10.03 -16.81
C THR A 81 -2.43 -8.90 -16.45
N GLY A 82 -1.89 -7.83 -15.89
CA GLY A 82 -2.63 -6.63 -15.54
C GLY A 82 -1.76 -5.39 -15.62
N GLN A 83 -2.34 -4.26 -15.26
CA GLN A 83 -1.64 -2.99 -15.12
C GLN A 83 -1.45 -2.66 -13.64
N HIS A 84 -0.27 -2.16 -13.30
CA HIS A 84 -0.07 -1.53 -11.99
C HIS A 84 -0.92 -0.25 -11.90
N PRO A 85 -1.66 0.01 -10.82
CA PRO A 85 -2.59 1.15 -10.75
C PRO A 85 -1.92 2.52 -10.86
N GLY A 86 -0.69 2.67 -10.37
CA GLY A 86 0.06 3.92 -10.36
C GLY A 86 1.36 3.90 -11.17
N GLY A 87 1.91 2.72 -11.46
CA GLY A 87 3.25 2.58 -12.00
C GLY A 87 3.34 2.96 -13.49
N ILE A 88 4.31 3.81 -13.80
CA ILE A 88 4.73 4.12 -15.17
C ILE A 88 6.21 3.78 -15.30
N VAL A 89 6.53 2.97 -16.30
CA VAL A 89 7.91 2.64 -16.67
C VAL A 89 8.38 3.64 -17.70
N VAL A 90 9.53 4.25 -17.45
CA VAL A 90 10.18 5.19 -18.37
C VAL A 90 11.42 4.54 -18.96
N ILE A 91 11.46 4.48 -20.28
CA ILE A 91 12.57 3.92 -21.07
C ILE A 91 13.56 5.02 -21.42
N PRO A 92 14.88 4.77 -21.34
CA PRO A 92 15.89 5.73 -21.81
C PRO A 92 15.68 6.11 -23.28
N ASN A 93 15.81 7.38 -23.63
CA ASN A 93 15.52 7.91 -24.98
C ASN A 93 16.46 7.42 -26.08
N TYR A 94 17.53 6.69 -25.74
CA TYR A 94 18.48 6.08 -26.67
C TYR A 94 18.27 4.56 -26.84
N MET A 95 17.20 4.00 -26.21
CA MET A 95 16.84 2.58 -26.27
C MET A 95 15.39 2.42 -26.69
N ASP A 96 15.02 1.21 -27.09
CA ASP A 96 13.66 0.83 -27.41
C ASP A 96 13.05 0.00 -26.26
N VAL A 97 11.73 0.11 -26.08
CA VAL A 97 11.02 -0.71 -25.06
C VAL A 97 11.21 -2.21 -25.29
N TYR A 98 11.35 -2.63 -26.53
CA TYR A 98 11.57 -4.04 -26.89
C TYR A 98 12.96 -4.57 -26.49
N ASP A 99 13.88 -3.70 -26.11
CA ASP A 99 15.15 -4.12 -25.50
C ASP A 99 14.95 -4.66 -24.08
N PHE A 100 13.82 -4.31 -23.42
CA PHE A 100 13.50 -4.67 -22.05
C PHE A 100 12.33 -5.63 -21.93
N THR A 101 11.25 -5.41 -22.71
CA THR A 101 9.99 -6.13 -22.55
C THR A 101 9.12 -6.01 -23.78
N PRO A 102 8.34 -7.03 -24.14
CA PRO A 102 7.19 -6.86 -25.03
C PRO A 102 6.17 -5.91 -24.40
N VAL A 103 5.34 -5.29 -25.22
CA VAL A 103 4.23 -4.45 -24.79
C VAL A 103 2.90 -5.03 -25.23
N GLN A 104 1.85 -4.69 -24.50
CA GLN A 104 0.48 -5.13 -24.78
C GLN A 104 -0.52 -4.01 -24.54
N TYR A 105 -1.68 -4.09 -25.16
CA TYR A 105 -2.81 -3.25 -24.83
C TYR A 105 -3.63 -3.90 -23.72
N PRO A 106 -4.14 -3.12 -22.73
CA PRO A 106 -4.99 -3.65 -21.68
C PRO A 106 -6.24 -4.28 -22.25
N ALA A 107 -6.55 -5.53 -21.81
CA ALA A 107 -7.69 -6.29 -22.29
C ALA A 107 -7.77 -6.42 -23.83
N ASP A 108 -6.62 -6.39 -24.51
CA ASP A 108 -6.50 -6.43 -25.98
C ASP A 108 -7.19 -5.25 -26.71
N ASP A 109 -7.50 -4.18 -25.98
CA ASP A 109 -8.11 -2.96 -26.54
C ASP A 109 -7.04 -2.05 -27.16
N VAL A 110 -6.88 -2.17 -28.47
CA VAL A 110 -5.92 -1.37 -29.26
C VAL A 110 -6.27 0.13 -29.29
N THR A 111 -7.44 0.53 -28.81
CA THR A 111 -7.85 1.94 -28.70
C THR A 111 -7.47 2.55 -27.33
N ALA A 112 -6.96 1.74 -26.41
CA ALA A 112 -6.52 2.21 -25.11
C ALA A 112 -5.41 3.28 -25.27
N ALA A 113 -5.49 4.33 -24.47
CA ALA A 113 -4.54 5.44 -24.48
C ALA A 113 -3.11 5.03 -24.08
N TRP A 114 -2.96 3.89 -23.41
CA TRP A 114 -1.70 3.42 -22.85
C TRP A 114 -1.38 1.99 -23.24
N GLN A 115 -0.16 1.77 -23.65
CA GLN A 115 0.42 0.44 -23.70
C GLN A 115 1.00 0.07 -22.33
N THR A 116 1.04 -1.23 -22.05
CA THR A 116 1.54 -1.80 -20.80
C THR A 116 2.73 -2.70 -21.09
N THR A 117 3.75 -2.66 -20.25
CA THR A 117 4.82 -3.65 -20.29
C THR A 117 4.25 -5.05 -20.03
N HIS A 118 4.66 -6.04 -20.81
CA HIS A 118 4.14 -7.40 -20.64
C HIS A 118 4.81 -8.13 -19.47
N PHE A 119 6.10 -7.92 -19.29
CA PHE A 119 6.80 -8.48 -18.14
C PHE A 119 6.34 -7.80 -16.85
N ASN A 120 6.32 -8.56 -15.76
CA ASN A 120 6.14 -7.98 -14.44
C ASN A 120 7.28 -6.98 -14.18
N PHE A 121 6.93 -5.81 -13.64
CA PHE A 121 7.94 -4.78 -13.37
C PHE A 121 9.11 -5.30 -12.52
N HIS A 122 8.86 -6.13 -11.52
CA HIS A 122 9.89 -6.73 -10.67
C HIS A 122 10.91 -7.61 -11.40
N ASP A 123 10.61 -8.02 -12.64
CA ASP A 123 11.54 -8.79 -13.46
C ASP A 123 12.48 -7.89 -14.31
N ILE A 124 12.22 -6.57 -14.34
CA ILE A 124 12.96 -5.57 -15.15
C ILE A 124 13.37 -4.31 -14.36
N ASP A 125 13.11 -4.24 -13.07
CA ASP A 125 13.27 -3.06 -12.21
C ASP A 125 14.72 -2.55 -12.10
N GLU A 126 15.69 -3.41 -12.28
CA GLU A 126 17.09 -3.03 -12.28
C GLU A 126 17.53 -2.22 -13.51
N ASN A 127 16.75 -2.24 -14.59
CA ASN A 127 17.13 -1.72 -15.91
C ASN A 127 16.34 -0.49 -16.35
N VAL A 128 15.19 -0.22 -15.73
CA VAL A 128 14.27 0.84 -16.14
C VAL A 128 13.83 1.67 -14.95
N LEU A 129 13.54 2.96 -15.19
CA LEU A 129 12.98 3.82 -14.15
C LEU A 129 11.46 3.58 -14.04
N LYS A 130 10.99 3.42 -12.82
CA LYS A 130 9.55 3.42 -12.49
C LYS A 130 9.19 4.68 -11.72
N LEU A 131 8.10 5.30 -12.13
CA LEU A 131 7.43 6.36 -11.39
C LEU A 131 6.10 5.80 -10.88
N ASP A 132 5.89 5.77 -9.58
CA ASP A 132 4.62 5.43 -8.98
C ASP A 132 3.78 6.69 -8.78
N ILE A 133 2.82 6.91 -9.68
CA ILE A 133 1.85 8.01 -9.60
C ILE A 133 0.65 7.50 -8.82
N LEU A 134 0.65 7.76 -7.53
CA LEU A 134 -0.34 7.23 -6.60
C LEU A 134 -1.51 8.20 -6.42
N GLY A 135 -2.72 7.73 -6.62
CA GLY A 135 -3.95 8.49 -6.35
C GLY A 135 -4.49 8.19 -4.96
N HIS A 136 -4.61 9.23 -4.14
CA HIS A 136 -5.12 9.15 -2.78
C HIS A 136 -6.34 10.02 -2.57
N ASP A 137 -7.20 9.63 -1.63
CA ASP A 137 -8.35 10.45 -1.21
C ASP A 137 -7.93 11.62 -0.32
N ASP A 138 -6.81 11.49 0.41
CA ASP A 138 -6.33 12.48 1.37
C ASP A 138 -6.05 13.85 0.73
N PRO A 139 -5.30 13.97 -0.36
CA PRO A 139 -5.10 15.25 -1.03
C PRO A 139 -6.41 15.88 -1.51
N THR A 140 -7.33 15.07 -2.02
CA THR A 140 -8.67 15.52 -2.45
C THR A 140 -9.45 16.09 -1.26
N MET A 141 -9.45 15.39 -0.13
CA MET A 141 -10.13 15.80 1.09
C MET A 141 -9.52 17.09 1.67
N ILE A 142 -8.20 17.15 1.76
CA ILE A 142 -7.46 18.33 2.26
C ILE A 142 -7.77 19.54 1.40
N ARG A 143 -7.77 19.40 0.08
CA ARG A 143 -8.13 20.48 -0.84
C ARG A 143 -9.57 20.94 -0.64
N LYS A 144 -10.50 20.01 -0.50
CA LYS A 144 -11.89 20.35 -0.23
C LYS A 144 -12.08 21.10 1.08
N LEU A 145 -11.38 20.69 2.13
CA LEU A 145 -11.39 21.38 3.42
C LEU A 145 -10.77 22.79 3.32
N GLN A 146 -9.69 22.95 2.57
CA GLN A 146 -9.10 24.26 2.28
C GLN A 146 -10.10 25.17 1.56
N ASP A 147 -10.77 24.68 0.52
CA ASP A 147 -11.75 25.45 -0.24
C ASP A 147 -12.95 25.88 0.61
N LEU A 148 -13.36 25.05 1.57
CA LEU A 148 -14.49 25.33 2.45
C LEU A 148 -14.13 26.27 3.62
N SER A 149 -12.94 26.15 4.17
CA SER A 149 -12.49 26.90 5.36
C SER A 149 -11.70 28.16 5.05
N GLY A 150 -11.06 28.21 3.88
CA GLY A 150 -10.11 29.25 3.50
C GLY A 150 -8.76 29.14 4.25
N ILE A 151 -8.53 28.05 5.01
CA ILE A 151 -7.31 27.83 5.79
C ILE A 151 -6.31 27.05 4.96
N ASP A 152 -5.05 27.54 4.86
CA ASP A 152 -3.99 26.78 4.23
C ASP A 152 -3.60 25.59 5.12
N PRO A 153 -3.62 24.34 4.62
CA PRO A 153 -3.22 23.17 5.38
C PRO A 153 -1.81 23.25 5.99
N LYS A 154 -0.91 24.03 5.39
CA LYS A 154 0.45 24.26 5.91
C LYS A 154 0.47 25.08 7.21
N ASP A 155 -0.58 25.84 7.48
CA ASP A 155 -0.72 26.63 8.70
C ASP A 155 -1.34 25.84 9.86
N ILE A 156 -1.81 24.61 9.59
CA ILE A 156 -2.44 23.74 10.58
C ILE A 156 -1.35 22.98 11.37
N ARG A 157 -1.45 23.05 12.69
CA ARG A 157 -0.53 22.31 13.57
C ARG A 157 -0.90 20.83 13.61
N ALA A 158 0.11 19.97 13.46
CA ALA A 158 -0.07 18.51 13.54
C ALA A 158 -0.24 18.00 14.98
N ASP A 159 0.11 18.81 16.00
CA ASP A 159 0.13 18.45 17.42
C ASP A 159 -1.01 19.11 18.22
N ASP A 160 -2.15 19.39 17.58
CA ASP A 160 -3.31 19.98 18.25
C ASP A 160 -3.84 19.04 19.34
N PRO A 161 -3.88 19.47 20.62
CA PRO A 161 -4.30 18.62 21.74
C PRO A 161 -5.76 18.17 21.65
N ASP A 162 -6.62 18.94 21.01
CA ASP A 162 -8.03 18.59 20.85
C ASP A 162 -8.18 17.52 19.76
N VAL A 163 -7.42 17.59 18.67
CA VAL A 163 -7.36 16.56 17.66
C VAL A 163 -6.84 15.23 18.24
N MET A 164 -5.85 15.29 19.14
CA MET A 164 -5.32 14.09 19.81
C MET A 164 -6.38 13.37 20.65
N LYS A 165 -7.39 14.04 21.17
CA LYS A 165 -8.50 13.41 21.91
C LYS A 165 -9.35 12.47 21.05
N LEU A 166 -9.34 12.61 19.71
CA LEU A 166 -10.02 11.70 18.79
C LEU A 166 -9.51 10.26 18.90
N PHE A 167 -8.26 10.07 19.28
CA PHE A 167 -7.62 8.77 19.42
C PHE A 167 -7.83 8.10 20.77
N SER A 168 -8.45 8.80 21.72
CA SER A 168 -8.74 8.30 23.07
C SER A 168 -10.23 8.27 23.42
N GLY A 169 -11.08 8.97 22.67
CA GLY A 169 -12.51 9.06 22.96
C GLY A 169 -13.31 9.71 21.84
N THR A 170 -14.58 9.95 22.10
CA THR A 170 -15.54 10.55 21.16
C THR A 170 -16.05 11.91 21.59
N GLU A 171 -15.69 12.35 22.81
CA GLU A 171 -16.25 13.52 23.48
C GLU A 171 -15.99 14.81 22.69
N ILE A 172 -14.83 14.90 22.03
CA ILE A 172 -14.47 16.06 21.20
C ILE A 172 -15.39 16.24 19.99
N LEU A 173 -16.04 15.16 19.54
CA LEU A 173 -17.04 15.18 18.46
C LEU A 173 -18.46 15.49 18.97
N GLY A 174 -18.65 15.55 20.30
CA GLY A 174 -19.95 15.76 20.91
C GLY A 174 -20.92 14.58 20.74
N VAL A 175 -20.39 13.37 20.51
CA VAL A 175 -21.16 12.12 20.33
C VAL A 175 -20.70 11.05 21.30
N THR A 176 -21.57 10.06 21.56
CA THR A 176 -21.20 8.91 22.39
C THR A 176 -20.68 7.75 21.53
N PRO A 177 -19.89 6.83 22.12
CA PRO A 177 -19.44 5.61 21.42
C PRO A 177 -20.56 4.80 20.80
N GLU A 178 -21.73 4.74 21.44
CA GLU A 178 -22.91 4.00 20.95
C GLU A 178 -23.50 4.65 19.69
N GLN A 179 -23.45 5.97 19.58
CA GLN A 179 -23.97 6.71 18.41
C GLN A 179 -23.14 6.47 17.15
N ILE A 180 -21.85 6.27 17.28
CA ILE A 180 -20.95 6.06 16.13
C ILE A 180 -20.40 4.64 16.02
N GLY A 181 -20.72 3.75 16.99
CA GLY A 181 -20.34 2.34 16.96
C GLY A 181 -18.86 2.06 17.18
N THR A 182 -18.13 3.01 17.79
CA THR A 182 -16.69 2.88 18.07
C THR A 182 -16.32 3.69 19.32
N PRO A 183 -15.36 3.21 20.13
CA PRO A 183 -14.95 3.90 21.36
C PRO A 183 -14.16 5.19 21.12
N THR A 184 -13.64 5.40 19.91
CA THR A 184 -12.81 6.55 19.55
C THR A 184 -13.33 7.30 18.33
N GLY A 185 -12.95 8.57 18.17
CA GLY A 185 -13.39 9.45 17.09
C GLY A 185 -12.64 9.28 15.75
N MET A 186 -11.73 8.34 15.64
CA MET A 186 -10.80 8.22 14.51
C MET A 186 -11.35 7.46 13.29
N LEU A 187 -12.61 7.02 13.29
CA LEU A 187 -13.19 6.18 12.24
C LEU A 187 -13.07 6.80 10.83
N GLY A 188 -13.21 8.12 10.72
CA GLY A 188 -13.12 8.86 9.46
C GLY A 188 -11.70 9.36 9.11
N ILE A 189 -10.71 9.06 9.93
CA ILE A 189 -9.32 9.48 9.66
C ILE A 189 -8.69 8.45 8.72
N PRO A 190 -8.15 8.88 7.55
CA PRO A 190 -7.49 8.00 6.61
C PRO A 190 -6.43 7.13 7.29
N GLU A 191 -6.32 5.88 6.86
CA GLU A 191 -5.46 4.83 7.41
C GLU A 191 -5.79 4.41 8.86
N PHE A 192 -6.19 5.33 9.75
CA PHE A 192 -6.52 5.04 11.15
C PHE A 192 -7.94 4.47 11.35
N GLY A 193 -8.83 4.59 10.36
CA GLY A 193 -10.20 4.07 10.43
C GLY A 193 -10.34 2.56 10.26
N THR A 194 -9.30 1.83 9.89
CA THR A 194 -9.34 0.38 9.72
C THR A 194 -9.47 -0.35 11.05
N ASN A 195 -10.13 -1.52 11.07
CA ASN A 195 -10.25 -2.33 12.30
C ASN A 195 -8.88 -2.69 12.89
N PHE A 196 -7.90 -2.94 12.05
CA PHE A 196 -6.55 -3.29 12.47
C PHE A 196 -5.88 -2.13 13.23
N VAL A 197 -5.84 -0.94 12.63
CA VAL A 197 -5.18 0.23 13.24
C VAL A 197 -5.95 0.73 14.47
N ARG A 198 -7.29 0.69 14.45
CA ARG A 198 -8.09 1.00 15.63
C ARG A 198 -7.74 0.08 16.81
N GLY A 199 -7.57 -1.23 16.54
CA GLY A 199 -7.12 -2.17 17.57
C GLY A 199 -5.73 -1.84 18.11
N MET A 200 -4.80 -1.38 17.26
CA MET A 200 -3.47 -0.92 17.71
C MET A 200 -3.58 0.30 18.63
N VAL A 201 -4.40 1.29 18.28
CA VAL A 201 -4.64 2.49 19.08
C VAL A 201 -5.32 2.14 20.41
N ASP A 202 -6.32 1.26 20.40
CA ASP A 202 -7.00 0.80 21.61
C ASP A 202 -6.08 0.04 22.59
N GLU A 203 -5.03 -0.60 22.07
CA GLU A 203 -4.03 -1.29 22.89
C GLU A 203 -2.95 -0.35 23.45
N THR A 204 -2.59 0.69 22.71
CA THR A 204 -1.41 1.55 23.01
C THR A 204 -1.76 2.88 23.64
N HIS A 205 -2.99 3.38 23.47
CA HIS A 205 -3.47 4.65 23.98
C HIS A 205 -2.50 5.83 23.68
N PRO A 206 -2.20 6.15 22.41
CA PRO A 206 -1.25 7.21 22.06
C PRO A 206 -1.74 8.57 22.55
N THR A 207 -0.82 9.36 23.09
CA THR A 207 -1.09 10.68 23.65
C THR A 207 -0.39 11.80 22.88
N THR A 208 0.50 11.44 21.98
CA THR A 208 1.30 12.38 21.19
C THR A 208 1.26 12.07 19.71
N PHE A 209 1.45 13.09 18.87
CA PHE A 209 1.57 12.91 17.43
C PHE A 209 2.74 11.98 17.04
N ALA A 210 3.83 12.01 17.78
CA ALA A 210 4.97 11.11 17.55
C ALA A 210 4.60 9.64 17.74
N GLU A 211 3.76 9.33 18.73
CA GLU A 211 3.24 7.97 18.95
C GLU A 211 2.30 7.54 17.82
N LEU A 212 1.45 8.44 17.31
CA LEU A 212 0.61 8.17 16.15
C LEU A 212 1.45 7.88 14.90
N LEU A 213 2.50 8.66 14.67
CA LEU A 213 3.42 8.42 13.56
C LEU A 213 4.10 7.05 13.65
N GLN A 214 4.48 6.65 14.87
CA GLN A 214 5.04 5.30 15.11
C GLN A 214 4.02 4.20 14.82
N LEU A 215 2.77 4.35 15.27
CA LEU A 215 1.70 3.40 14.98
C LEU A 215 1.40 3.31 13.49
N SER A 216 1.37 4.43 12.79
CA SER A 216 1.24 4.47 11.33
C SER A 216 2.36 3.65 10.68
N GLY A 217 3.62 3.88 11.04
CA GLY A 217 4.75 3.10 10.53
C GLY A 217 4.64 1.60 10.82
N LEU A 218 4.18 1.21 12.02
CA LEU A 218 4.00 -0.19 12.40
C LEU A 218 2.79 -0.86 11.74
N SER A 219 1.84 -0.09 11.23
CA SER A 219 0.69 -0.61 10.49
C SER A 219 1.03 -0.98 9.03
N HIS A 220 2.14 -0.47 8.51
CA HIS A 220 2.63 -0.75 7.17
C HIS A 220 3.61 -1.93 7.19
N GLY A 221 3.28 -2.96 6.45
CA GLY A 221 4.07 -4.18 6.39
C GLY A 221 3.41 -5.36 7.10
N THR A 222 3.52 -6.53 6.47
CA THR A 222 2.97 -7.78 6.97
C THR A 222 3.69 -8.20 8.25
N ASP A 223 2.93 -8.50 9.28
CA ASP A 223 3.40 -9.06 10.55
C ASP A 223 4.29 -8.16 11.44
N VAL A 224 4.56 -6.90 11.05
CA VAL A 224 5.43 -6.01 11.84
C VAL A 224 4.84 -5.79 13.23
N TRP A 225 3.55 -5.47 13.32
CA TRP A 225 2.85 -5.29 14.59
C TRP A 225 2.83 -6.56 15.43
N PHE A 226 2.53 -7.71 14.83
CA PHE A 226 2.50 -8.99 15.54
C PHE A 226 3.89 -9.38 16.03
N ARG A 227 4.93 -9.25 15.23
CA ARG A 227 6.31 -9.52 15.66
C ARG A 227 6.74 -8.60 16.79
N TYR A 228 6.35 -7.35 16.74
CA TYR A 228 6.60 -6.38 17.79
C TYR A 228 5.89 -6.78 19.08
N LYS A 229 4.61 -7.11 19.03
CA LYS A 229 3.78 -7.49 20.17
C LYS A 229 4.24 -8.78 20.86
N TYR A 230 4.73 -9.75 20.10
CA TYR A 230 5.15 -11.07 20.61
C TYR A 230 6.66 -11.23 20.78
N SER A 231 7.46 -10.19 20.61
CA SER A 231 8.86 -10.23 20.98
C SER A 231 8.99 -10.25 22.51
N ASP A 232 9.71 -11.24 23.05
CA ASP A 232 9.77 -11.58 24.49
C ASP A 232 10.16 -10.44 25.45
N ASN A 233 10.59 -9.30 24.92
CA ASN A 233 11.02 -8.13 25.71
C ASN A 233 9.95 -7.05 25.89
N VAL A 234 8.75 -7.23 25.35
CA VAL A 234 7.75 -6.14 25.26
C VAL A 234 6.65 -6.25 26.30
N LEU A 235 6.41 -7.43 26.85
CA LEU A 235 5.24 -7.67 27.71
C LEU A 235 5.38 -7.18 29.16
N SER A 236 6.51 -6.62 29.58
CA SER A 236 6.71 -6.29 31.01
C SER A 236 6.60 -4.81 31.40
N ASN A 237 6.52 -3.85 30.45
CA ASN A 237 6.35 -2.44 30.83
C ASN A 237 5.88 -1.56 29.66
N SER A 238 4.66 -1.06 29.73
CA SER A 238 4.05 -0.16 28.73
C SER A 238 4.82 1.15 28.48
N ARG A 239 5.73 1.54 29.37
CA ARG A 239 6.60 2.73 29.21
C ARG A 239 7.88 2.45 28.40
N HIS A 240 8.25 1.21 28.17
CA HIS A 240 9.42 0.85 27.36
C HIS A 240 9.07 0.63 25.87
N TYR A 241 7.80 0.63 25.52
CA TYR A 241 7.29 0.52 24.17
C TYR A 241 7.86 1.60 23.22
N VAL A 242 7.88 2.85 23.72
CA VAL A 242 8.31 4.01 22.93
C VAL A 242 9.82 4.01 22.65
N SER A 243 10.65 3.45 23.54
CA SER A 243 12.11 3.45 23.36
C SER A 243 12.59 2.40 22.34
N GLY A 244 11.93 1.25 22.24
CA GLY A 244 12.27 0.21 21.27
C GLY A 244 11.98 0.61 19.82
N ILE A 245 10.86 1.31 19.60
CA ILE A 245 10.47 1.83 18.28
C ILE A 245 11.47 2.87 17.78
N ARG A 246 12.00 3.70 18.66
CA ARG A 246 12.99 4.74 18.31
C ARG A 246 14.25 4.16 17.65
N TRP A 247 14.65 2.93 18.00
CA TRP A 247 15.81 2.26 17.41
C TRP A 247 15.51 1.65 16.03
N ILE A 248 14.32 1.13 15.83
CA ILE A 248 13.94 0.54 14.53
C ILE A 248 13.80 1.64 13.47
N PHE A 249 13.19 2.78 13.82
CA PHE A 249 13.04 3.91 12.88
C PHE A 249 14.35 4.63 12.59
N LEU A 250 15.20 4.84 13.59
CA LEU A 250 16.51 5.49 13.39
C LEU A 250 17.49 4.57 12.63
N GLY A 251 17.41 3.26 12.82
CA GLY A 251 18.22 2.29 12.07
C GLY A 251 17.88 2.28 10.58
N ASN A 252 16.61 2.33 10.22
CA ASN A 252 16.17 2.36 8.81
C ASN A 252 16.33 3.74 8.15
N LEU A 253 16.27 4.84 8.93
CA LEU A 253 16.45 6.20 8.39
C LEU A 253 17.93 6.58 8.21
N LEU A 254 18.84 5.95 8.96
CA LEU A 254 20.28 6.24 8.94
C LEU A 254 21.10 5.20 8.18
N GLY A 255 20.49 4.19 7.58
CA GLY A 255 21.18 3.21 6.73
C GLY A 255 22.22 2.36 7.46
N MET A 256 22.02 2.06 8.76
CA MET A 256 22.84 1.18 9.57
C MET A 256 22.25 -0.22 9.70
#